data_e6af901fc4d65e2ab1c66b33fa6764ce
#
_entry.id   e6af901fc4d65e2ab1c66b33fa6764ce
#
_cell.length_a   1.000
_cell.length_b   1.000
_cell.length_c   1.000
_cell.angle_alpha   90.00
_cell.angle_beta   90.00
_cell.angle_gamma   90.00
#
_symmetry.space_group_name_H-M   'P 1'
#
loop_
_entity.id
_entity.type
_entity.pdbx_description
1 polymer ?
#
loop_
_entity_poly.entity_id
_entity_poly.type
_entity_poly.pdbx_seq_one_letter_code
_entity_poly.pdbx_strand_id
1 'polypeptide(L)'
;VNDLILKINDGGRGENFDVYLKRKVMDDSHGRCMFRGCGQRLDVDGLTGYEGNYGYLAHNIASSTKGPRGALYLSRLLSNDASNILLLCDIHHRLVDRIASSYYPAPLLTKMREEHVCLCNKLLDALNYTPVDIFFIPWGVNSQHVEKPSSVAISKSLSVFEHRASDHIISVNSGASESMDTDNSFEENASRNIEKCVNKIHDRTEGSGAAVFVLGPTFALIGFGAKF
;
A
#
# COMPACT_ATOMS: atom_id res chain seq x y z
N VAL A 1 -40.98 3.01 12.24
CA VAL A 1 -40.82 4.49 12.21
C VAL A 1 -40.93 5.04 13.63
N ASN A 2 -41.93 4.65 14.42
CA ASN A 2 -42.09 5.13 15.81
C ASN A 2 -40.94 4.72 16.75
N ASP A 3 -40.38 3.52 16.61
CA ASP A 3 -39.21 3.05 17.39
C ASP A 3 -37.93 3.85 17.03
N LEU A 4 -37.80 4.26 15.79
CA LEU A 4 -36.67 5.08 15.35
C LEU A 4 -36.77 6.51 15.92
N ILE A 5 -37.98 7.06 15.94
CA ILE A 5 -38.25 8.40 16.51
C ILE A 5 -38.04 8.40 18.03
N LEU A 6 -38.46 7.35 18.75
CA LEU A 6 -38.22 7.19 20.18
C LEU A 6 -36.70 7.07 20.47
N LYS A 7 -35.96 6.33 19.66
CA LYS A 7 -34.49 6.22 19.77
C LYS A 7 -33.78 7.55 19.54
N ILE A 8 -34.32 8.41 18.70
CA ILE A 8 -33.75 9.72 18.40
C ILE A 8 -33.96 10.73 19.53
N ASN A 9 -35.09 10.66 20.25
CA ASN A 9 -35.48 11.61 21.30
C ASN A 9 -34.83 11.31 22.67
N ASP A 10 -34.33 10.10 22.90
CA ASP A 10 -33.67 9.73 24.15
C ASP A 10 -32.15 10.07 24.02
N GLY A 11 -31.73 11.19 24.60
CA GLY A 11 -30.33 11.67 24.56
C GLY A 11 -29.32 10.79 25.35
N GLY A 12 -29.64 9.52 25.56
CA GLY A 12 -28.79 8.53 26.22
C GLY A 12 -27.55 8.13 25.39
N ARG A 13 -26.68 7.33 26.02
CA ARG A 13 -25.56 6.68 25.34
C ARG A 13 -26.09 5.61 24.39
N GLY A 14 -25.48 5.48 23.22
CA GLY A 14 -25.75 4.39 22.27
C GLY A 14 -25.38 3.02 22.84
N GLU A 15 -25.84 1.97 22.16
CA GLU A 15 -25.57 0.58 22.54
C GLU A 15 -24.07 0.25 22.53
N ASN A 16 -23.67 -0.78 23.27
CA ASN A 16 -22.32 -1.31 23.19
C ASN A 16 -22.09 -1.95 21.82
N PHE A 17 -20.85 -1.92 21.34
CA PHE A 17 -20.47 -2.56 20.09
C PHE A 17 -20.84 -4.05 20.07
N ASP A 18 -21.66 -4.44 19.11
CA ASP A 18 -21.97 -5.85 18.89
C ASP A 18 -20.80 -6.61 18.24
N VAL A 19 -20.91 -7.93 18.20
CA VAL A 19 -19.86 -8.81 17.66
C VAL A 19 -19.68 -8.61 16.16
N TYR A 20 -20.77 -8.42 15.42
CA TYR A 20 -20.75 -8.21 13.97
C TYR A 20 -20.03 -6.91 13.62
N LEU A 21 -20.36 -5.82 14.34
CA LEU A 21 -19.72 -4.54 14.15
C LEU A 21 -18.20 -4.60 14.40
N LYS A 22 -17.81 -5.22 15.52
CA LYS A 22 -16.38 -5.40 15.86
C LYS A 22 -15.64 -6.13 14.73
N ARG A 23 -16.22 -7.22 14.25
CA ARG A 23 -15.67 -7.98 13.14
C ARG A 23 -15.58 -7.14 11.88
N LYS A 24 -16.65 -6.43 11.52
CA LYS A 24 -16.66 -5.56 10.32
C LYS A 24 -15.57 -4.48 10.37
N VAL A 25 -15.38 -3.83 11.53
CA VAL A 25 -14.33 -2.82 11.69
C VAL A 25 -12.93 -3.45 11.63
N MET A 26 -12.74 -4.64 12.22
CA MET A 26 -11.48 -5.38 12.11
C MET A 26 -11.17 -5.78 10.67
N ASP A 27 -12.17 -6.27 9.92
CA ASP A 27 -12.03 -6.63 8.51
C ASP A 27 -11.68 -5.38 7.66
N ASP A 28 -12.42 -4.29 7.81
CA ASP A 28 -12.19 -3.03 7.09
C ASP A 28 -10.80 -2.41 7.39
N SER A 29 -10.31 -2.60 8.62
CA SER A 29 -8.99 -2.09 9.05
C SER A 29 -7.84 -3.02 8.71
N HIS A 30 -8.13 -4.27 8.35
CA HIS A 30 -7.15 -5.36 8.26
C HIS A 30 -6.28 -5.50 9.53
N GLY A 31 -6.91 -5.31 10.71
CA GLY A 31 -6.24 -5.39 12.01
C GLY A 31 -5.18 -4.31 12.23
N ARG A 32 -5.26 -3.17 11.51
CA ARG A 32 -4.27 -2.08 11.59
C ARG A 32 -4.87 -0.78 12.05
N CYS A 33 -4.05 0.05 12.71
CA CYS A 33 -4.43 1.39 13.12
C CYS A 33 -4.75 2.27 11.91
N MET A 34 -6.00 2.78 11.86
CA MET A 34 -6.49 3.61 10.76
C MET A 34 -6.04 5.09 10.85
N PHE A 35 -5.28 5.45 11.87
CA PHE A 35 -4.73 6.80 11.96
C PHE A 35 -3.73 7.04 10.83
N ARG A 36 -3.89 8.16 10.13
CA ARG A 36 -3.06 8.50 8.96
C ARG A 36 -1.56 8.40 9.26
N GLY A 37 -0.85 7.58 8.49
CA GLY A 37 0.59 7.37 8.63
C GLY A 37 1.01 6.40 9.73
N CYS A 38 0.08 5.82 10.51
CA CYS A 38 0.40 4.82 11.51
C CYS A 38 0.49 3.40 10.93
N GLY A 39 -0.64 2.80 10.56
CA GLY A 39 -0.69 1.45 9.98
C GLY A 39 -0.16 0.32 10.87
N GLN A 40 0.10 0.58 12.16
CA GLN A 40 0.59 -0.43 13.12
C GLN A 40 -0.38 -1.61 13.22
N ARG A 41 0.13 -2.84 13.24
CA ARG A 41 -0.66 -4.04 13.54
C ARG A 41 -1.17 -3.98 14.97
N LEU A 42 -2.42 -4.42 15.17
CA LEU A 42 -3.11 -4.36 16.47
C LEU A 42 -3.54 -5.74 16.98
N ASP A 43 -3.10 -6.79 16.31
CA ASP A 43 -3.27 -8.19 16.67
C ASP A 43 -2.02 -8.81 17.30
N VAL A 44 -0.90 -8.07 17.26
CA VAL A 44 0.40 -8.53 17.75
C VAL A 44 1.21 -7.37 18.31
N ASP A 45 1.93 -7.60 19.39
CA ASP A 45 2.93 -6.65 19.90
C ASP A 45 4.17 -6.65 18.99
N GLY A 46 4.53 -5.48 18.49
CA GLY A 46 5.60 -5.33 17.50
C GLY A 46 7.02 -5.62 18.02
N LEU A 47 7.21 -5.65 19.34
CA LEU A 47 8.50 -5.89 19.97
C LEU A 47 8.64 -7.34 20.43
N THR A 48 7.63 -7.86 21.09
CA THR A 48 7.68 -9.18 21.73
C THR A 48 7.10 -10.28 20.86
N GLY A 49 6.30 -9.94 19.86
CA GLY A 49 5.59 -10.90 19.01
C GLY A 49 4.39 -11.57 19.69
N TYR A 50 4.02 -11.17 20.91
CA TYR A 50 2.84 -11.73 21.57
C TYR A 50 1.55 -11.30 20.86
N GLU A 51 0.71 -12.29 20.58
CA GLU A 51 -0.62 -12.08 20.01
C GLU A 51 -1.58 -11.55 21.07
N GLY A 52 -2.44 -10.61 20.68
CA GLY A 52 -3.40 -9.99 21.58
C GLY A 52 -4.23 -8.91 20.89
N ASN A 53 -5.16 -8.35 21.62
CA ASN A 53 -5.95 -7.22 21.13
C ASN A 53 -5.35 -5.91 21.66
N TYR A 54 -4.64 -5.20 20.81
CA TYR A 54 -4.02 -3.89 21.08
C TYR A 54 -4.82 -2.73 20.45
N GLY A 55 -5.99 -3.02 19.90
CA GLY A 55 -6.85 -2.07 19.20
C GLY A 55 -7.98 -1.52 20.04
N TYR A 56 -8.32 -0.26 19.80
CA TYR A 56 -9.44 0.45 20.37
C TYR A 56 -10.40 0.89 19.27
N LEU A 57 -11.70 0.71 19.50
CA LEU A 57 -12.75 1.20 18.62
C LEU A 57 -13.11 2.63 19.01
N ALA A 58 -12.80 3.57 18.14
CA ALA A 58 -13.05 4.99 18.34
C ALA A 58 -14.19 5.46 17.43
N HIS A 59 -15.19 6.15 18.00
CA HIS A 59 -16.25 6.75 17.22
C HIS A 59 -15.79 8.05 16.54
N ASN A 60 -16.16 8.26 15.27
CA ASN A 60 -16.03 9.56 14.61
C ASN A 60 -16.96 10.58 15.25
N ILE A 61 -18.26 10.25 15.32
CA ILE A 61 -19.26 10.94 16.10
C ILE A 61 -19.51 10.09 17.34
N ALA A 62 -19.23 10.63 18.53
CA ALA A 62 -19.35 9.89 19.77
C ALA A 62 -20.73 9.24 19.95
N SER A 63 -20.80 8.08 20.61
CA SER A 63 -22.06 7.38 20.92
C SER A 63 -22.96 8.14 21.90
N SER A 64 -22.46 9.20 22.53
CA SER A 64 -23.20 10.09 23.42
C SER A 64 -23.08 11.54 22.95
N THR A 65 -24.17 12.29 23.05
CA THR A 65 -24.20 13.72 22.73
C THR A 65 -23.25 14.56 23.59
N LYS A 66 -22.86 14.06 24.76
CA LYS A 66 -21.91 14.71 25.68
C LYS A 66 -20.46 14.28 25.43
N GLY A 67 -20.22 13.32 24.54
CA GLY A 67 -18.87 12.85 24.22
C GLY A 67 -18.13 13.75 23.22
N PRO A 68 -16.85 13.51 22.99
CA PRO A 68 -16.10 14.20 21.94
C PRO A 68 -16.82 14.06 20.60
N ARG A 69 -17.01 15.19 19.90
CA ARG A 69 -17.73 15.21 18.61
C ARG A 69 -19.19 14.69 18.68
N GLY A 70 -19.78 14.67 19.88
CA GLY A 70 -21.18 14.29 20.08
C GLY A 70 -22.12 15.21 19.31
N ALA A 71 -23.13 14.64 18.66
CA ALA A 71 -24.10 15.36 17.86
C ALA A 71 -25.52 14.90 18.20
N LEU A 72 -26.42 15.87 18.42
CA LEU A 72 -27.82 15.58 18.68
C LEU A 72 -28.38 14.76 17.51
N TYR A 73 -29.17 13.74 17.79
CA TYR A 73 -29.74 12.75 16.85
C TYR A 73 -28.74 11.78 16.22
N LEU A 74 -27.51 12.21 15.87
CA LEU A 74 -26.55 11.35 15.16
C LEU A 74 -25.81 10.40 16.10
N SER A 75 -25.49 10.83 17.32
CA SER A 75 -24.72 10.03 18.29
C SER A 75 -25.30 8.65 18.52
N ARG A 76 -26.61 8.57 18.72
CA ARG A 76 -27.26 7.29 18.95
C ARG A 76 -27.49 6.50 17.67
N LEU A 77 -27.87 7.19 16.60
CA LEU A 77 -28.11 6.56 15.30
C LEU A 77 -26.87 5.86 14.75
N LEU A 78 -25.70 6.49 14.89
CA LEU A 78 -24.43 6.01 14.34
C LEU A 78 -23.59 5.21 15.33
N SER A 79 -24.09 4.95 16.55
CA SER A 79 -23.31 4.27 17.61
C SER A 79 -22.84 2.87 17.20
N ASN A 80 -23.63 2.15 16.40
CA ASN A 80 -23.33 0.82 15.87
C ASN A 80 -23.19 0.81 14.34
N ASP A 81 -22.78 1.93 13.74
CA ASP A 81 -22.47 1.99 12.32
C ASP A 81 -20.95 1.87 12.11
N ALA A 82 -20.54 0.85 11.37
CA ALA A 82 -19.12 0.59 11.08
C ALA A 82 -18.44 1.78 10.37
N SER A 83 -19.16 2.56 9.56
CA SER A 83 -18.63 3.75 8.90
C SER A 83 -18.27 4.88 9.87
N ASN A 84 -18.87 4.87 11.05
CA ASN A 84 -18.64 5.83 12.13
C ASN A 84 -17.54 5.39 13.11
N ILE A 85 -16.81 4.30 12.83
CA ILE A 85 -15.86 3.72 13.79
C ILE A 85 -14.52 3.48 13.12
N LEU A 86 -13.43 3.95 13.80
CA LEU A 86 -12.05 3.62 13.45
C LEU A 86 -11.50 2.59 14.43
N LEU A 87 -10.62 1.70 13.92
CA LEU A 87 -9.72 0.92 14.75
C LEU A 87 -8.43 1.73 14.96
N LEU A 88 -8.06 2.01 16.20
CA LEU A 88 -6.89 2.81 16.54
C LEU A 88 -6.01 2.09 17.58
N CYS A 89 -4.70 2.34 17.55
CA CYS A 89 -3.83 1.97 18.65
C CYS A 89 -4.11 2.87 19.88
N ASP A 90 -3.63 2.47 21.06
CA ASP A 90 -3.86 3.20 22.31
C ASP A 90 -3.40 4.68 22.22
N ILE A 91 -2.24 4.93 21.63
CA ILE A 91 -1.69 6.29 21.47
C ILE A 91 -2.65 7.16 20.67
N HIS A 92 -3.10 6.68 19.50
CA HIS A 92 -3.95 7.46 18.61
C HIS A 92 -5.40 7.53 19.10
N HIS A 93 -5.90 6.51 19.78
CA HIS A 93 -7.20 6.57 20.43
C HIS A 93 -7.22 7.67 21.51
N ARG A 94 -6.21 7.72 22.38
CA ARG A 94 -6.09 8.80 23.38
C ARG A 94 -5.90 10.16 22.74
N LEU A 95 -5.13 10.25 21.66
CA LEU A 95 -4.90 11.49 20.94
C LEU A 95 -6.22 12.09 20.43
N VAL A 96 -7.02 11.30 19.71
CA VAL A 96 -8.25 11.81 19.08
C VAL A 96 -9.39 12.04 20.05
N ASP A 97 -9.45 11.32 21.17
CA ASP A 97 -10.57 11.40 22.10
C ASP A 97 -10.32 12.27 23.35
N ARG A 98 -9.04 12.43 23.75
CA ARG A 98 -8.73 13.10 25.03
C ARG A 98 -7.73 14.24 24.86
N ILE A 99 -6.60 14.00 24.18
CA ILE A 99 -5.47 14.95 24.19
C ILE A 99 -5.75 16.12 23.24
N ALA A 100 -6.23 15.82 22.02
CA ALA A 100 -6.36 16.80 20.96
C ALA A 100 -7.72 16.70 20.23
N SER A 101 -8.80 16.35 20.93
CA SER A 101 -10.10 16.07 20.31
C SER A 101 -10.66 17.19 19.43
N SER A 102 -10.33 18.45 19.74
CA SER A 102 -10.72 19.62 18.93
C SER A 102 -10.03 19.68 17.57
N TYR A 103 -8.84 19.08 17.43
CA TYR A 103 -8.10 19.02 16.16
C TYR A 103 -8.54 17.85 15.24
N TYR A 104 -9.36 16.94 15.77
CA TYR A 104 -9.84 15.76 15.04
C TYR A 104 -11.37 15.76 14.95
N PRO A 105 -11.96 16.68 14.15
CA PRO A 105 -13.41 16.70 13.93
C PRO A 105 -13.88 15.45 13.19
N ALA A 106 -15.16 15.08 13.36
CA ALA A 106 -15.71 13.85 12.78
C ALA A 106 -15.47 13.71 11.26
N PRO A 107 -15.59 14.73 10.42
CA PRO A 107 -15.29 14.60 8.98
C PRO A 107 -13.83 14.20 8.69
N LEU A 108 -12.87 14.67 9.50
CA LEU A 108 -11.47 14.30 9.34
C LEU A 108 -11.25 12.83 9.69
N LEU A 109 -11.86 12.34 10.76
CA LEU A 109 -11.76 10.94 11.17
C LEU A 109 -12.44 10.03 10.14
N THR A 110 -13.60 10.41 9.63
CA THR A 110 -14.28 9.69 8.53
C THR A 110 -13.36 9.58 7.31
N LYS A 111 -12.75 10.69 6.92
CA LYS A 111 -11.80 10.70 5.79
C LYS A 111 -10.59 9.81 6.03
N MET A 112 -10.01 9.80 7.26
CA MET A 112 -8.91 8.91 7.61
C MET A 112 -9.30 7.42 7.47
N ARG A 113 -10.51 7.07 7.90
CA ARG A 113 -11.05 5.72 7.74
C ARG A 113 -11.18 5.33 6.27
N GLU A 114 -11.81 6.19 5.48
CA GLU A 114 -12.01 5.96 4.04
C GLU A 114 -10.68 5.81 3.29
N GLU A 115 -9.71 6.69 3.56
CA GLU A 115 -8.37 6.62 2.98
C GLU A 115 -7.66 5.32 3.35
N HIS A 116 -7.78 4.87 4.60
CA HIS A 116 -7.17 3.62 5.07
C HIS A 116 -7.80 2.40 4.36
N VAL A 117 -9.12 2.30 4.34
CA VAL A 117 -9.84 1.20 3.69
C VAL A 117 -9.52 1.16 2.20
N CYS A 118 -9.54 2.30 1.53
CA CYS A 118 -9.19 2.40 0.12
C CYS A 118 -7.74 1.94 -0.14
N LEU A 119 -6.79 2.36 0.69
CA LEU A 119 -5.39 1.96 0.57
C LEU A 119 -5.21 0.45 0.78
N CYS A 120 -5.83 -0.12 1.83
CA CYS A 120 -5.75 -1.55 2.10
C CYS A 120 -6.32 -2.37 0.95
N ASN A 121 -7.52 -2.03 0.47
CA ASN A 121 -8.12 -2.72 -0.67
C ASN A 121 -7.21 -2.66 -1.90
N LYS A 122 -6.71 -1.47 -2.24
CA LYS A 122 -5.78 -1.31 -3.37
C LYS A 122 -4.53 -2.18 -3.25
N LEU A 123 -3.95 -2.30 -2.05
CA LEU A 123 -2.76 -3.14 -1.83
C LEU A 123 -3.09 -4.63 -1.90
N LEU A 124 -4.27 -5.04 -1.44
CA LEU A 124 -4.72 -6.43 -1.48
C LEU A 124 -5.21 -6.87 -2.87
N ASP A 125 -5.80 -5.96 -3.63
CA ASP A 125 -6.19 -6.21 -5.02
C ASP A 125 -4.98 -6.59 -5.87
N ALA A 126 -3.79 -6.13 -5.50
CA ALA A 126 -2.54 -6.54 -6.14
C ALA A 126 -2.22 -8.05 -6.02
N LEU A 127 -2.88 -8.78 -5.13
CA LEU A 127 -2.78 -10.25 -5.08
C LEU A 127 -3.38 -10.91 -6.34
N ASN A 128 -4.34 -10.25 -6.99
CA ASN A 128 -4.95 -10.72 -8.24
C ASN A 128 -4.12 -10.37 -9.48
N TYR A 129 -3.08 -9.53 -9.34
CA TYR A 129 -2.24 -9.14 -10.47
C TYR A 129 -1.41 -10.31 -10.96
N THR A 130 -1.21 -10.36 -12.28
CA THR A 130 -0.38 -11.39 -12.91
C THR A 130 1.06 -11.30 -12.41
N PRO A 131 1.62 -12.38 -11.85
CA PRO A 131 3.03 -12.39 -11.47
C PRO A 131 3.93 -12.36 -12.70
N VAL A 132 4.97 -11.53 -12.68
CA VAL A 132 5.97 -11.43 -13.75
C VAL A 132 7.37 -11.44 -13.15
N ASP A 133 8.31 -12.04 -13.86
CA ASP A 133 9.71 -12.03 -13.48
C ASP A 133 10.33 -10.66 -13.76
N ILE A 134 11.15 -10.19 -12.81
CA ILE A 134 11.74 -8.87 -12.87
C ILE A 134 13.21 -8.98 -13.29
N PHE A 135 13.54 -8.36 -14.40
CA PHE A 135 14.91 -8.25 -14.87
C PHE A 135 15.40 -6.81 -14.82
N PHE A 136 16.55 -6.61 -14.20
CA PHE A 136 17.21 -5.32 -14.15
C PHE A 136 18.50 -5.38 -14.97
N ILE A 137 18.63 -4.49 -15.94
CA ILE A 137 19.80 -4.40 -16.80
C ILE A 137 20.48 -3.05 -16.55
N PRO A 138 21.54 -3.01 -15.71
CA PRO A 138 22.35 -1.83 -15.55
C PRO A 138 23.28 -1.69 -16.77
N TRP A 139 23.11 -0.61 -17.53
CA TRP A 139 24.02 -0.27 -18.61
C TRP A 139 24.82 0.97 -18.22
N GLY A 140 25.92 0.76 -17.53
CA GLY A 140 26.82 1.84 -17.13
C GLY A 140 27.58 2.40 -18.32
N VAL A 141 27.87 3.69 -18.29
CA VAL A 141 28.75 4.39 -19.24
C VAL A 141 29.86 5.04 -18.42
N ASN A 142 31.11 4.93 -18.90
CA ASN A 142 32.25 5.53 -18.22
C ASN A 142 32.42 5.14 -16.75
N SER A 143 32.32 3.85 -16.43
CA SER A 143 32.45 3.34 -15.07
C SER A 143 31.39 3.88 -14.05
N GLN A 144 30.32 4.49 -14.52
CA GLN A 144 29.26 4.94 -13.67
C GLN A 144 28.48 3.75 -13.09
N HIS A 145 28.32 3.75 -11.78
CA HIS A 145 27.48 2.77 -11.10
C HIS A 145 26.00 3.12 -11.34
N VAL A 146 25.24 2.19 -11.88
CA VAL A 146 23.80 2.31 -12.06
C VAL A 146 23.10 1.62 -10.90
N GLU A 147 22.45 2.40 -10.03
CA GLU A 147 21.74 1.85 -8.88
C GLU A 147 20.49 1.10 -9.30
N LYS A 148 20.25 -0.02 -8.62
CA LYS A 148 19.05 -0.81 -8.78
C LYS A 148 17.82 -0.03 -8.27
N PRO A 149 16.70 0.00 -9.04
CA PRO A 149 15.46 0.61 -8.56
C PRO A 149 14.98 -0.02 -7.27
N SER A 150 14.39 0.77 -6.38
CA SER A 150 13.79 0.24 -5.17
C SER A 150 12.62 -0.69 -5.48
N SER A 151 12.37 -1.68 -4.63
CA SER A 151 11.21 -2.58 -4.76
C SER A 151 9.88 -1.81 -4.81
N VAL A 152 9.80 -0.68 -4.09
CA VAL A 152 8.62 0.20 -4.11
C VAL A 152 8.43 0.84 -5.48
N ALA A 153 9.50 1.33 -6.12
CA ALA A 153 9.43 1.94 -7.45
C ALA A 153 9.00 0.91 -8.49
N ILE A 154 9.55 -0.31 -8.42
CA ILE A 154 9.19 -1.42 -9.31
C ILE A 154 7.72 -1.80 -9.13
N SER A 155 7.28 -2.06 -7.90
CA SER A 155 5.88 -2.43 -7.62
C SER A 155 4.89 -1.37 -8.10
N LYS A 156 5.24 -0.08 -7.92
CA LYS A 156 4.42 1.02 -8.41
C LYS A 156 4.33 1.06 -9.93
N SER A 157 5.42 0.77 -10.64
CA SER A 157 5.43 0.70 -12.10
C SER A 157 4.62 -0.48 -12.62
N LEU A 158 4.77 -1.65 -12.01
CA LEU A 158 4.03 -2.86 -12.39
C LEU A 158 2.53 -2.73 -12.15
N SER A 159 2.12 -2.10 -11.06
CA SER A 159 0.71 -1.95 -10.71
C SER A 159 -0.11 -1.17 -11.74
N VAL A 160 0.53 -0.33 -12.56
CA VAL A 160 -0.13 0.40 -13.67
C VAL A 160 -0.63 -0.56 -14.74
N PHE A 161 0.03 -1.71 -14.89
CA PHE A 161 -0.27 -2.75 -15.87
C PHE A 161 -0.95 -3.98 -15.24
N GLU A 162 -1.42 -3.88 -13.99
CA GLU A 162 -1.99 -4.98 -13.24
C GLU A 162 -1.04 -6.18 -13.12
N HIS A 163 0.25 -5.88 -12.98
CA HIS A 163 1.30 -6.87 -12.77
C HIS A 163 1.92 -6.71 -11.38
N ARG A 164 2.46 -7.80 -10.83
CA ARG A 164 3.25 -7.83 -9.61
C ARG A 164 4.52 -8.63 -9.81
N ALA A 165 5.55 -8.35 -9.04
CA ALA A 165 6.76 -9.16 -9.04
C ALA A 165 6.45 -10.59 -8.56
N SER A 166 6.95 -11.59 -9.30
CA SER A 166 6.84 -13.00 -8.91
C SER A 166 7.76 -13.31 -7.72
N ASP A 167 9.00 -12.86 -7.80
CA ASP A 167 10.05 -13.15 -6.82
C ASP A 167 11.12 -12.04 -6.83
N HIS A 168 12.37 -12.37 -6.67
CA HIS A 168 13.48 -11.43 -6.60
C HIS A 168 13.79 -10.76 -7.94
N ILE A 169 14.34 -9.54 -7.86
CA ILE A 169 14.82 -8.84 -9.04
C ILE A 169 16.14 -9.48 -9.51
N ILE A 170 16.14 -9.99 -10.72
CA ILE A 170 17.28 -10.62 -11.36
C ILE A 170 18.09 -9.54 -12.08
N SER A 171 19.33 -9.32 -11.65
CA SER A 171 20.24 -8.43 -12.36
C SER A 171 20.92 -9.17 -13.50
N VAL A 172 20.79 -8.64 -14.71
CA VAL A 172 21.45 -9.18 -15.91
C VAL A 172 22.59 -8.25 -16.29
N ASN A 173 23.82 -8.77 -16.25
CA ASN A 173 24.98 -7.99 -16.68
C ASN A 173 24.90 -7.71 -18.17
N SER A 174 24.92 -6.44 -18.57
CA SER A 174 24.89 -5.99 -19.94
C SER A 174 26.17 -6.37 -20.73
N GLY A 175 27.26 -6.67 -20.02
CA GLY A 175 28.57 -6.88 -20.64
C GLY A 175 29.13 -5.61 -21.32
N ALA A 176 28.50 -4.45 -21.09
CA ALA A 176 29.02 -3.17 -21.54
C ALA A 176 30.28 -2.87 -20.74
N SER A 177 31.42 -3.04 -21.34
CA SER A 177 32.70 -2.65 -20.77
C SER A 177 33.01 -1.19 -21.11
N GLU A 178 33.78 -0.63 -20.32
CA GLU A 178 34.05 0.71 -19.86
C GLU A 178 34.60 1.70 -20.91
N SER A 179 34.85 1.34 -22.15
CA SER A 179 35.37 2.25 -23.17
C SER A 179 34.31 2.55 -24.23
N MET A 180 33.87 3.81 -24.28
CA MET A 180 33.31 4.38 -25.50
C MET A 180 34.47 4.59 -26.49
N ASP A 181 34.96 3.50 -27.04
CA ASP A 181 35.80 3.62 -28.23
C ASP A 181 34.93 4.02 -29.41
N THR A 182 35.30 5.12 -30.03
CA THR A 182 34.55 5.81 -31.10
C THR A 182 34.61 5.10 -32.46
N ASP A 183 35.01 3.84 -32.50
CA ASP A 183 35.11 3.05 -33.73
C ASP A 183 33.80 2.25 -34.00
N ASN A 184 33.62 1.85 -35.26
CA ASN A 184 32.51 1.02 -35.75
C ASN A 184 32.27 -0.26 -34.92
N SER A 185 33.24 -0.69 -34.14
CA SER A 185 33.13 -1.78 -33.17
C SER A 185 32.12 -1.52 -32.01
N PHE A 186 31.79 -0.25 -31.73
CA PHE A 186 30.87 0.09 -30.64
C PHE A 186 29.43 -0.37 -30.94
N GLU A 187 28.92 -0.07 -32.15
CA GLU A 187 27.54 -0.45 -32.51
C GLU A 187 27.37 -1.97 -32.57
N GLU A 188 28.34 -2.69 -33.12
CA GLU A 188 28.35 -4.15 -33.17
C GLU A 188 28.41 -4.76 -31.77
N ASN A 189 29.23 -4.22 -30.89
CA ASN A 189 29.36 -4.68 -29.52
C ASN A 189 28.09 -4.39 -28.70
N ALA A 190 27.51 -3.21 -28.89
CA ALA A 190 26.24 -2.85 -28.24
C ALA A 190 25.10 -3.79 -28.66
N SER A 191 24.94 -4.02 -29.97
CA SER A 191 23.93 -4.94 -30.51
C SER A 191 24.11 -6.35 -29.97
N ARG A 192 25.35 -6.87 -29.97
CA ARG A 192 25.68 -8.20 -29.44
C ARG A 192 25.37 -8.33 -27.95
N ASN A 193 25.66 -7.29 -27.17
CA ASN A 193 25.40 -7.29 -25.74
C ASN A 193 23.90 -7.22 -25.45
N ILE A 194 23.13 -6.46 -26.22
CA ILE A 194 21.65 -6.44 -26.13
C ILE A 194 21.10 -7.84 -26.43
N GLU A 195 21.51 -8.49 -27.51
CA GLU A 195 21.08 -9.85 -27.85
C GLU A 195 21.39 -10.86 -26.75
N LYS A 196 22.59 -10.81 -26.17
CA LYS A 196 22.96 -11.68 -25.06
C LYS A 196 22.03 -11.48 -23.83
N CYS A 197 21.68 -10.22 -23.52
CA CYS A 197 20.76 -9.94 -22.43
C CYS A 197 19.35 -10.47 -22.73
N VAL A 198 18.84 -10.22 -23.93
CA VAL A 198 17.53 -10.70 -24.38
C VAL A 198 17.46 -12.23 -24.31
N ASN A 199 18.45 -12.94 -24.85
CA ASN A 199 18.50 -14.40 -24.80
C ASN A 199 18.52 -14.93 -23.35
N LYS A 200 19.31 -14.30 -22.46
CA LYS A 200 19.32 -14.68 -21.03
C LYS A 200 17.96 -14.49 -20.34
N ILE A 201 17.18 -13.52 -20.76
CA ILE A 201 15.84 -13.29 -20.25
C ILE A 201 14.90 -14.35 -20.77
N HIS A 202 14.91 -14.60 -22.08
CA HIS A 202 14.09 -15.64 -22.70
C HIS A 202 14.35 -17.03 -22.13
N ASP A 203 15.63 -17.39 -21.94
CA ASP A 203 16.02 -18.68 -21.36
C ASP A 203 15.50 -18.88 -19.91
N ARG A 204 15.21 -17.78 -19.20
CA ARG A 204 14.76 -17.84 -17.80
C ARG A 204 13.25 -17.71 -17.63
N THR A 205 12.54 -17.16 -18.61
CA THR A 205 11.12 -16.88 -18.46
C THR A 205 10.24 -18.05 -18.85
N GLU A 206 10.72 -19.10 -19.53
CA GLU A 206 10.00 -20.34 -19.89
C GLU A 206 8.48 -20.15 -20.14
N GLY A 207 8.08 -19.05 -20.78
CA GLY A 207 6.67 -18.73 -21.05
C GLY A 207 5.94 -17.94 -19.96
N SER A 208 6.58 -17.59 -18.86
CA SER A 208 6.07 -16.59 -17.90
C SER A 208 6.31 -15.17 -18.45
N GLY A 209 5.46 -14.21 -18.04
CA GLY A 209 5.67 -12.81 -18.39
C GLY A 209 6.93 -12.24 -17.75
N ALA A 210 7.64 -11.34 -18.44
CA ALA A 210 8.80 -10.65 -17.93
C ALA A 210 8.62 -9.13 -17.91
N ALA A 211 9.06 -8.47 -16.85
CA ALA A 211 9.19 -7.02 -16.80
C ALA A 211 10.66 -6.64 -16.77
N VAL A 212 11.10 -5.88 -17.74
CA VAL A 212 12.49 -5.53 -17.93
C VAL A 212 12.71 -4.05 -17.62
N PHE A 213 13.57 -3.80 -16.65
CA PHE A 213 13.97 -2.45 -16.26
C PHE A 213 15.40 -2.20 -16.77
N VAL A 214 15.51 -1.44 -17.85
CA VAL A 214 16.80 -1.03 -18.41
C VAL A 214 17.11 0.37 -17.94
N LEU A 215 18.24 0.56 -17.28
CA LEU A 215 18.76 1.88 -16.93
C LEU A 215 20.11 2.08 -17.63
N GLY A 216 20.15 3.08 -18.52
CA GLY A 216 21.32 3.34 -19.32
C GLY A 216 21.10 4.42 -20.38
N PRO A 217 22.02 4.59 -21.31
CA PRO A 217 21.92 5.59 -22.36
C PRO A 217 20.76 5.26 -23.32
N THR A 218 20.26 6.29 -24.00
CA THR A 218 19.07 6.20 -24.88
C THR A 218 19.22 5.13 -25.97
N PHE A 219 20.40 4.96 -26.57
CA PHE A 219 20.60 3.93 -27.58
C PHE A 219 20.36 2.50 -27.05
N ALA A 220 20.76 2.23 -25.80
CA ALA A 220 20.53 0.94 -25.18
C ALA A 220 19.02 0.71 -24.93
N LEU A 221 18.30 1.74 -24.47
CA LEU A 221 16.85 1.67 -24.26
C LEU A 221 16.10 1.38 -25.57
N ILE A 222 16.46 2.09 -26.65
CA ILE A 222 15.89 1.88 -28.00
C ILE A 222 16.21 0.46 -28.50
N GLY A 223 17.48 0.04 -28.36
CA GLY A 223 17.92 -1.28 -28.80
C GLY A 223 17.19 -2.42 -28.10
N PHE A 224 16.97 -2.32 -26.79
CA PHE A 224 16.15 -3.29 -26.05
C PHE A 224 14.69 -3.26 -26.53
N GLY A 225 14.09 -2.07 -26.66
CA GLY A 225 12.69 -1.97 -27.12
C GLY A 225 12.45 -2.49 -28.53
N ALA A 226 13.47 -2.55 -29.37
CA ALA A 226 13.40 -3.12 -30.74
C ALA A 226 13.54 -4.66 -30.75
N LYS A 227 14.03 -5.29 -29.68
CA LYS A 227 14.29 -6.74 -29.59
C LYS A 227 13.26 -7.49 -28.74
N PHE A 228 12.49 -6.77 -27.89
CA PHE A 228 11.33 -7.28 -27.13
C PHE A 228 10.02 -6.96 -27.84
#